data_758810501fd826500e1b0f411e20119f
#
_entry.id   758810501fd826500e1b0f411e20119f
#
_cell.length_a   1.000
_cell.length_b   1.000
_cell.length_c   1.000
_cell.angle_alpha   90.00
_cell.angle_beta   90.00
_cell.angle_gamma   90.00
#
_symmetry.space_group_name_H-M   'P 1'
#
loop_
_entity.id
_entity.type
_entity.pdbx_description
1 polymer ?
#
loop_
_entity_poly.entity_id
_entity_poly.type
_entity_poly.pdbx_seq_one_letter_code
_entity_poly.pdbx_strand_id
1 'polypeptide(L)'
;GRLPRYYRYLGDLMEAQVERISSSDLSKKMHVTASQIRQDLNNFGGFGQQGYGYNVKYLYTEIGKILGLDRNHNFIIIGAGNLGQALANYASFEKGGFLLKGIFDVNPRLEGVAIRGIPVRMMDELQEFLQENEIEIAALTIPKSKAKEVAELLVDNGIQAIWNFAHTDLNLPKDVIVESVHLSDSLMKLSYNVSRHQEGKNK
;
A
#
# COMPACT_ATOMS: atom_id res chain seq x y z
N GLY A 1 3.52 -10.93 0.37
CA GLY A 1 4.41 -10.90 1.53
C GLY A 1 3.67 -10.66 2.84
N ARG A 2 4.18 -11.24 3.94
CA ARG A 2 3.56 -11.10 5.28
C ARG A 2 4.06 -9.89 6.08
N LEU A 3 5.16 -9.24 5.67
CA LEU A 3 5.77 -8.12 6.41
C LEU A 3 4.80 -6.97 6.71
N PRO A 4 3.99 -6.46 5.76
CA PRO A 4 3.04 -5.40 6.06
C PRO A 4 1.99 -5.80 7.12
N ARG A 5 1.63 -7.08 7.19
CA ARG A 5 0.72 -7.59 8.23
C ARG A 5 1.39 -7.59 9.61
N TYR A 6 2.66 -8.01 9.71
CA TYR A 6 3.43 -7.90 10.95
C TYR A 6 3.49 -6.46 11.42
N TYR A 7 3.86 -5.54 10.53
CA TYR A 7 3.98 -4.12 10.85
C TYR A 7 2.69 -3.55 11.44
N ARG A 8 1.55 -3.83 10.79
CA ARG A 8 0.24 -3.37 11.26
C ARG A 8 -0.12 -3.93 12.63
N TYR A 9 0.00 -5.26 12.84
CA TYR A 9 -0.33 -5.87 14.13
C TYR A 9 0.60 -5.41 15.26
N LEU A 10 1.86 -5.18 14.96
CA LEU A 10 2.80 -4.63 15.94
C LEU A 10 2.47 -3.17 16.27
N GLY A 11 2.00 -2.39 15.31
CA GLY A 11 1.47 -1.05 15.53
C GLY A 11 0.29 -1.04 16.49
N ASP A 12 -0.69 -1.92 16.27
CA ASP A 12 -1.85 -2.10 17.19
C ASP A 12 -1.39 -2.47 18.61
N LEU A 13 -0.37 -3.32 18.73
CA LEU A 13 0.19 -3.71 20.01
C LEU A 13 0.93 -2.57 20.72
N MET A 14 1.62 -1.72 19.96
CA MET A 14 2.27 -0.53 20.51
C MET A 14 1.23 0.48 21.04
N GLU A 15 0.15 0.71 20.31
CA GLU A 15 -0.96 1.56 20.77
C GLU A 15 -1.59 1.00 22.05
N ALA A 16 -1.66 -0.33 22.17
CA ALA A 16 -2.11 -1.03 23.38
C ALA A 16 -1.06 -1.13 24.49
N GLN A 17 0.12 -0.50 24.32
CA GLN A 17 1.23 -0.50 25.28
C GLN A 17 1.77 -1.90 25.63
N VAL A 18 1.67 -2.84 24.70
CA VAL A 18 2.23 -4.20 24.87
C VAL A 18 3.72 -4.16 24.55
N GLU A 19 4.55 -4.43 25.55
CA GLU A 19 6.00 -4.40 25.39
C GLU A 19 6.58 -5.65 24.72
N ARG A 20 5.99 -6.81 25.01
CA ARG A 20 6.47 -8.12 24.52
C ARG A 20 5.34 -8.98 24.01
N ILE A 21 5.62 -9.78 22.98
CA ILE A 21 4.69 -10.77 22.44
C ILE A 21 5.41 -12.09 22.12
N SER A 22 4.76 -13.22 22.43
CA SER A 22 5.25 -14.53 22.05
C SER A 22 4.94 -14.85 20.58
N SER A 23 5.71 -15.78 19.97
CA SER A 23 5.37 -16.31 18.64
C SER A 23 3.99 -16.98 18.62
N SER A 24 3.57 -17.57 19.74
CA SER A 24 2.26 -18.19 19.89
C SER A 24 1.13 -17.16 19.85
N ASP A 25 1.26 -16.06 20.57
CA ASP A 25 0.20 -15.04 20.61
C ASP A 25 0.14 -14.24 19.30
N LEU A 26 1.30 -13.96 18.69
CA LEU A 26 1.34 -13.33 17.37
C LEU A 26 0.74 -14.26 16.30
N SER A 27 0.94 -15.59 16.41
CA SER A 27 0.37 -16.56 15.48
C SER A 27 -1.15 -16.60 15.51
N LYS A 28 -1.76 -16.46 16.70
CA LYS A 28 -3.22 -16.35 16.85
C LYS A 28 -3.78 -15.13 16.14
N LYS A 29 -3.13 -13.97 16.31
CA LYS A 29 -3.53 -12.71 15.64
C LYS A 29 -3.38 -12.78 14.11
N MET A 30 -2.33 -13.44 13.64
CA MET A 30 -2.02 -13.52 12.22
C MET A 30 -2.63 -14.72 11.50
N HIS A 31 -3.27 -15.65 12.22
CA HIS A 31 -3.82 -16.90 11.66
C HIS A 31 -2.76 -17.70 10.88
N VAL A 32 -1.57 -17.82 11.44
CA VAL A 32 -0.47 -18.66 10.93
C VAL A 32 0.14 -19.45 12.10
N THR A 33 0.99 -20.44 11.84
CA THR A 33 1.61 -21.21 12.92
C THR A 33 2.72 -20.44 13.63
N ALA A 34 2.95 -20.72 14.90
CA ALA A 34 4.07 -20.14 15.66
C ALA A 34 5.44 -20.48 15.04
N SER A 35 5.54 -21.65 14.39
CA SER A 35 6.74 -22.05 13.64
C SER A 35 6.98 -21.12 12.45
N GLN A 36 5.93 -20.81 11.70
CA GLN A 36 6.01 -19.88 10.58
C GLN A 36 6.41 -18.47 11.05
N ILE A 37 5.86 -17.99 12.18
CA ILE A 37 6.28 -16.71 12.79
C ILE A 37 7.79 -16.71 13.06
N ARG A 38 8.30 -17.76 13.72
CA ARG A 38 9.74 -17.86 14.02
C ARG A 38 10.60 -17.89 12.76
N GLN A 39 10.18 -18.63 11.74
CA GLN A 39 10.89 -18.72 10.47
C GLN A 39 10.90 -17.37 9.74
N ASP A 40 9.75 -16.70 9.66
CA ASP A 40 9.65 -15.38 9.04
C ASP A 40 10.57 -14.38 9.75
N LEU A 41 10.49 -14.29 11.07
CA LEU A 41 11.29 -13.33 11.85
C LEU A 41 12.79 -13.64 11.81
N ASN A 42 13.19 -14.92 11.75
CA ASN A 42 14.59 -15.29 11.54
C ASN A 42 15.09 -14.87 10.15
N ASN A 43 14.26 -15.01 9.10
CA ASN A 43 14.62 -14.60 7.76
C ASN A 43 14.79 -13.08 7.62
N PHE A 44 14.10 -12.31 8.48
CA PHE A 44 14.14 -10.84 8.45
C PHE A 44 15.20 -10.21 9.36
N GLY A 45 15.90 -10.96 10.21
CA GLY A 45 16.98 -10.39 11.01
C GLY A 45 17.21 -11.03 12.40
N GLY A 46 16.61 -12.18 12.69
CA GLY A 46 16.91 -12.90 13.93
C GLY A 46 16.45 -12.20 15.22
N PHE A 47 15.25 -11.65 15.23
CA PHE A 47 14.73 -10.71 16.23
C PHE A 47 14.33 -11.28 17.60
N GLY A 48 14.69 -12.51 17.96
CA GLY A 48 14.21 -13.10 19.18
C GLY A 48 15.25 -13.84 20.02
N GLN A 49 15.18 -13.69 21.34
CA GLN A 49 15.80 -14.63 22.29
C GLN A 49 14.80 -15.72 22.65
N GLN A 50 15.25 -16.97 22.61
CA GLN A 50 14.43 -18.13 22.94
C GLN A 50 13.92 -18.01 24.39
N GLY A 51 12.59 -18.10 24.59
CA GLY A 51 11.96 -18.07 25.90
C GLY A 51 11.44 -16.69 26.38
N TYR A 52 11.91 -15.58 25.83
CA TYR A 52 11.53 -14.23 26.30
C TYR A 52 10.50 -13.51 25.42
N GLY A 53 10.14 -14.08 24.26
CA GLY A 53 9.29 -13.42 23.27
C GLY A 53 10.01 -12.26 22.56
N TYR A 54 9.27 -11.56 21.72
CA TYR A 54 9.78 -10.46 20.91
C TYR A 54 9.46 -9.12 21.57
N ASN A 55 10.43 -8.20 21.59
CA ASN A 55 10.16 -6.82 21.94
C ASN A 55 9.36 -6.14 20.81
N VAL A 56 8.16 -5.68 21.12
CA VAL A 56 7.20 -5.17 20.13
C VAL A 56 7.74 -3.91 19.44
N LYS A 57 8.25 -2.94 20.20
CA LYS A 57 8.80 -1.69 19.68
C LYS A 57 9.99 -1.92 18.76
N TYR A 58 10.94 -2.77 19.20
CA TYR A 58 12.13 -3.11 18.43
C TYR A 58 11.74 -3.78 17.12
N LEU A 59 10.88 -4.81 17.17
CA LEU A 59 10.42 -5.54 15.99
C LEU A 59 9.64 -4.64 15.01
N TYR A 60 8.78 -3.77 15.53
CA TYR A 60 8.06 -2.77 14.74
C TYR A 60 9.02 -1.84 13.98
N THR A 61 10.03 -1.32 14.68
CA THR A 61 11.02 -0.41 14.09
C THR A 61 11.84 -1.11 13.00
N GLU A 62 12.33 -2.31 13.25
CA GLU A 62 13.15 -3.04 12.28
C GLU A 62 12.34 -3.49 11.05
N ILE A 63 11.11 -3.94 11.24
CA ILE A 63 10.22 -4.26 10.11
C ILE A 63 9.87 -2.98 9.33
N GLY A 64 9.67 -1.86 10.01
CA GLY A 64 9.47 -0.56 9.36
C GLY A 64 10.62 -0.18 8.44
N LYS A 65 11.87 -0.35 8.88
CA LYS A 65 13.07 -0.12 8.05
C LYS A 65 13.11 -1.04 6.83
N ILE A 66 12.81 -2.34 7.00
CA ILE A 66 12.77 -3.30 5.89
C ILE A 66 11.70 -2.90 4.86
N LEU A 67 10.59 -2.35 5.32
CA LEU A 67 9.51 -1.84 4.46
C LEU A 67 9.78 -0.45 3.88
N GLY A 68 10.90 0.19 4.24
CA GLY A 68 11.24 1.55 3.82
C GLY A 68 10.39 2.63 4.48
N LEU A 69 9.74 2.34 5.62
CA LEU A 69 8.85 3.27 6.33
C LEU A 69 9.57 4.13 7.37
N ASP A 70 10.89 4.11 7.36
CA ASP A 70 11.76 4.97 8.16
C ASP A 70 11.99 6.35 7.52
N ARG A 71 11.43 6.58 6.33
CA ARG A 71 11.42 7.85 5.60
C ARG A 71 10.04 8.12 5.00
N ASN A 72 9.81 9.37 4.60
CA ASN A 72 8.58 9.73 3.89
C ASN A 72 8.70 9.40 2.40
N HIS A 73 7.56 9.02 1.80
CA HIS A 73 7.40 8.78 0.38
C HIS A 73 6.38 9.76 -0.19
N ASN A 74 6.80 10.60 -1.10
CA ASN A 74 5.90 11.51 -1.79
C ASN A 74 5.18 10.78 -2.92
N PHE A 75 3.86 10.92 -2.98
CA PHE A 75 3.07 10.31 -4.04
C PHE A 75 2.04 11.27 -4.61
N ILE A 76 1.61 10.97 -5.83
CA ILE A 76 0.51 11.66 -6.52
C ILE A 76 -0.58 10.66 -6.91
N ILE A 77 -1.78 11.18 -7.15
CA ILE A 77 -2.91 10.41 -7.67
C ILE A 77 -3.25 10.93 -9.06
N ILE A 78 -3.33 10.01 -10.02
CA ILE A 78 -3.81 10.29 -11.37
C ILE A 78 -5.22 9.70 -11.49
N GLY A 79 -6.20 10.59 -11.68
CA GLY A 79 -7.62 10.29 -11.69
C GLY A 79 -8.31 10.71 -10.38
N ALA A 80 -9.08 11.79 -10.42
CA ALA A 80 -9.85 12.33 -9.29
C ALA A 80 -11.32 11.85 -9.29
N GLY A 81 -11.56 10.65 -9.82
CA GLY A 81 -12.85 9.97 -9.71
C GLY A 81 -13.10 9.43 -8.30
N ASN A 82 -14.15 8.61 -8.14
CA ASN A 82 -14.55 8.10 -6.82
C ASN A 82 -13.42 7.39 -6.07
N LEU A 83 -12.67 6.53 -6.75
CA LEU A 83 -11.56 5.80 -6.12
C LEU A 83 -10.39 6.74 -5.79
N GLY A 84 -10.00 7.62 -6.71
CA GLY A 84 -8.93 8.59 -6.47
C GLY A 84 -9.23 9.50 -5.29
N GLN A 85 -10.46 10.00 -5.18
CA GLN A 85 -10.90 10.80 -4.05
C GLN A 85 -10.92 10.00 -2.74
N ALA A 86 -11.37 8.74 -2.78
CA ALA A 86 -11.35 7.87 -1.61
C ALA A 86 -9.91 7.62 -1.11
N LEU A 87 -8.96 7.36 -2.01
CA LEU A 87 -7.54 7.21 -1.67
C LEU A 87 -6.96 8.51 -1.11
N ALA A 88 -7.24 9.67 -1.74
CA ALA A 88 -6.78 10.96 -1.24
C ALA A 88 -7.29 11.28 0.18
N ASN A 89 -8.50 10.85 0.50
CA ASN A 89 -9.09 11.02 1.82
C ASN A 89 -8.61 10.02 2.88
N TYR A 90 -7.81 9.02 2.50
CA TYR A 90 -7.38 7.97 3.43
C TYR A 90 -6.24 8.43 4.34
N ALA A 91 -6.59 9.00 5.48
CA ALA A 91 -5.66 9.63 6.42
C ALA A 91 -4.54 8.71 6.95
N SER A 92 -4.74 7.39 6.91
CA SER A 92 -3.74 6.43 7.39
C SER A 92 -2.47 6.37 6.54
N PHE A 93 -2.52 6.83 5.29
CA PHE A 93 -1.32 6.89 4.45
C PHE A 93 -0.31 7.88 5.00
N GLU A 94 -0.75 9.07 5.40
CA GLU A 94 0.12 10.10 5.99
C GLU A 94 0.77 9.62 7.29
N LYS A 95 0.01 8.93 8.15
CA LYS A 95 0.56 8.30 9.36
C LYS A 95 1.62 7.24 9.05
N GLY A 96 1.51 6.56 7.91
CA GLY A 96 2.48 5.58 7.42
C GLY A 96 3.66 6.18 6.65
N GLY A 97 3.78 7.52 6.58
CA GLY A 97 4.86 8.19 5.88
C GLY A 97 4.62 8.41 4.38
N PHE A 98 3.40 8.14 3.86
CA PHE A 98 3.05 8.39 2.47
C PHE A 98 2.36 9.75 2.35
N LEU A 99 3.05 10.72 1.76
CA LEU A 99 2.61 12.10 1.67
C LEU A 99 2.01 12.39 0.28
N LEU A 100 0.72 12.64 0.23
CA LEU A 100 0.05 13.04 -1.01
C LEU A 100 0.44 14.48 -1.37
N LYS A 101 1.03 14.68 -2.55
CA LYS A 101 1.56 15.96 -3.03
C LYS A 101 0.75 16.57 -4.16
N GLY A 102 0.04 15.77 -4.94
CA GLY A 102 -0.74 16.25 -6.08
C GLY A 102 -1.83 15.27 -6.49
N ILE A 103 -2.87 15.81 -7.09
CA ILE A 103 -3.98 15.06 -7.65
C ILE A 103 -4.22 15.62 -9.05
N PHE A 104 -4.28 14.75 -10.05
CA PHE A 104 -4.40 15.13 -11.46
C PHE A 104 -5.62 14.47 -12.11
N ASP A 105 -6.29 15.20 -12.99
CA ASP A 105 -7.39 14.68 -13.78
C ASP A 105 -7.45 15.36 -15.16
N VAL A 106 -8.19 14.78 -16.09
CA VAL A 106 -8.47 15.34 -17.41
C VAL A 106 -9.79 16.09 -17.45
N ASN A 107 -10.63 15.95 -16.43
CA ASN A 107 -11.96 16.57 -16.38
C ASN A 107 -11.87 18.03 -15.91
N PRO A 108 -12.12 19.03 -16.78
CA PRO A 108 -11.98 20.43 -16.42
C PRO A 108 -12.97 20.89 -15.33
N ARG A 109 -14.04 20.11 -15.07
CA ARG A 109 -14.99 20.42 -13.98
C ARG A 109 -14.40 20.16 -12.60
N LEU A 110 -13.30 19.39 -12.52
CA LEU A 110 -12.61 19.09 -11.28
C LEU A 110 -11.43 20.02 -11.01
N GLU A 111 -11.05 20.86 -11.98
CA GLU A 111 -9.94 21.81 -11.83
C GLU A 111 -10.13 22.71 -10.61
N GLY A 112 -9.12 22.76 -9.75
CA GLY A 112 -9.14 23.56 -8.52
C GLY A 112 -10.02 23.01 -7.40
N VAL A 113 -10.77 21.93 -7.61
CA VAL A 113 -11.53 21.27 -6.53
C VAL A 113 -10.56 20.73 -5.50
N ALA A 114 -10.69 21.16 -4.24
CA ALA A 114 -9.80 20.75 -3.18
C ALA A 114 -10.26 19.42 -2.55
N ILE A 115 -9.35 18.43 -2.50
CA ILE A 115 -9.53 17.18 -1.80
C ILE A 115 -8.49 17.13 -0.67
N ARG A 116 -8.93 17.15 0.58
CA ARG A 116 -8.04 17.30 1.76
C ARG A 116 -7.09 18.51 1.65
N GLY A 117 -7.55 19.61 1.08
CA GLY A 117 -6.75 20.82 0.91
C GLY A 117 -5.78 20.79 -0.28
N ILE A 118 -5.74 19.70 -1.05
CA ILE A 118 -4.92 19.59 -2.26
C ILE A 118 -5.82 19.85 -3.47
N PRO A 119 -5.53 20.88 -4.28
CA PRO A 119 -6.32 21.18 -5.46
C PRO A 119 -6.07 20.13 -6.55
N VAL A 120 -7.13 19.72 -7.23
CA VAL A 120 -7.01 18.92 -8.45
C VAL A 120 -6.42 19.80 -9.55
N ARG A 121 -5.37 19.31 -10.18
CA ARG A 121 -4.67 19.92 -11.31
C ARG A 121 -5.04 19.23 -12.61
N MET A 122 -4.86 19.92 -13.73
CA MET A 122 -5.02 19.31 -15.05
C MET A 122 -3.77 18.53 -15.46
N MET A 123 -3.95 17.52 -16.31
CA MET A 123 -2.85 16.63 -16.74
C MET A 123 -1.75 17.35 -17.54
N ASP A 124 -2.03 18.47 -18.17
CA ASP A 124 -1.05 19.32 -18.86
C ASP A 124 -0.05 20.00 -17.90
N GLU A 125 -0.42 20.18 -16.64
CA GLU A 125 0.48 20.68 -15.58
C GLU A 125 1.40 19.59 -15.01
N LEU A 126 1.17 18.31 -15.32
CA LEU A 126 1.87 17.18 -14.67
C LEU A 126 3.39 17.24 -14.85
N GLN A 127 3.86 17.53 -16.05
CA GLN A 127 5.29 17.56 -16.36
C GLN A 127 6.03 18.64 -15.57
N GLU A 128 5.51 19.85 -15.54
CA GLU A 128 6.07 20.96 -14.76
C GLU A 128 6.07 20.60 -13.27
N PHE A 129 4.96 20.08 -12.76
CA PHE A 129 4.85 19.66 -11.37
C PHE A 129 5.90 18.62 -10.98
N LEU A 130 6.15 17.62 -11.83
CA LEU A 130 7.15 16.58 -11.58
C LEU A 130 8.60 17.09 -11.66
N GLN A 131 8.83 18.18 -12.42
CA GLN A 131 10.14 18.85 -12.44
C GLN A 131 10.43 19.65 -11.17
N GLU A 132 9.39 20.20 -10.55
CA GLU A 132 9.49 21.03 -9.35
C GLU A 132 9.40 20.25 -8.03
N ASN A 133 8.90 19.01 -8.08
CA ASN A 133 8.61 18.22 -6.90
C ASN A 133 9.25 16.83 -7.00
N GLU A 134 9.88 16.38 -5.92
CA GLU A 134 10.36 15.01 -5.81
C GLU A 134 9.19 14.07 -5.51
N ILE A 135 8.76 13.33 -6.53
CA ILE A 135 7.68 12.36 -6.44
C ILE A 135 8.22 10.97 -6.76
N GLU A 136 8.00 10.03 -5.85
CA GLU A 136 8.47 8.64 -6.00
C GLU A 136 7.40 7.73 -6.59
N ILE A 137 6.13 7.93 -6.20
CA ILE A 137 5.05 7.00 -6.47
C ILE A 137 3.90 7.72 -7.17
N ALA A 138 3.32 7.11 -8.19
CA ALA A 138 2.06 7.55 -8.78
C ALA A 138 0.99 6.46 -8.65
N ALA A 139 -0.16 6.81 -8.07
CA ALA A 139 -1.33 5.95 -8.04
C ALA A 139 -2.20 6.18 -9.28
N LEU A 140 -2.47 5.14 -10.06
CA LEU A 140 -3.33 5.19 -11.23
C LEU A 140 -4.74 4.72 -10.89
N THR A 141 -5.68 5.65 -10.84
CA THR A 141 -7.11 5.40 -10.61
C THR A 141 -7.95 5.84 -11.81
N ILE A 142 -7.48 5.51 -13.01
CA ILE A 142 -8.04 5.88 -14.30
C ILE A 142 -8.53 4.64 -15.06
N PRO A 143 -9.36 4.80 -16.12
CA PRO A 143 -9.79 3.69 -16.95
C PRO A 143 -8.61 2.93 -17.57
N LYS A 144 -8.73 1.60 -17.67
CA LYS A 144 -7.70 0.72 -18.25
C LYS A 144 -7.24 1.13 -19.65
N SER A 145 -8.16 1.72 -20.45
CA SER A 145 -7.86 2.18 -21.81
C SER A 145 -6.84 3.32 -21.88
N LYS A 146 -6.63 4.04 -20.76
CA LYS A 146 -5.69 5.15 -20.64
C LYS A 146 -4.47 4.83 -19.78
N ALA A 147 -4.51 3.73 -19.05
CA ALA A 147 -3.52 3.44 -18.03
C ALA A 147 -2.11 3.29 -18.60
N LYS A 148 -1.95 2.61 -19.74
CA LYS A 148 -0.63 2.41 -20.34
C LYS A 148 0.00 3.72 -20.82
N GLU A 149 -0.75 4.51 -21.58
CA GLU A 149 -0.32 5.84 -22.08
C GLU A 149 0.14 6.75 -20.93
N VAL A 150 -0.66 6.82 -19.86
CA VAL A 150 -0.36 7.64 -18.70
C VAL A 150 0.82 7.09 -17.91
N ALA A 151 0.93 5.78 -17.77
CA ALA A 151 2.05 5.16 -17.08
C ALA A 151 3.38 5.41 -17.82
N GLU A 152 3.40 5.32 -19.15
CA GLU A 152 4.57 5.67 -19.97
C GLU A 152 4.96 7.15 -19.77
N LEU A 153 3.98 8.07 -19.81
CA LEU A 153 4.22 9.49 -19.55
C LEU A 153 4.83 9.74 -18.16
N LEU A 154 4.35 9.05 -17.13
CA LEU A 154 4.89 9.17 -15.77
C LEU A 154 6.34 8.69 -15.68
N VAL A 155 6.64 7.56 -16.30
CA VAL A 155 8.00 6.97 -16.33
C VAL A 155 8.97 7.88 -17.10
N ASP A 156 8.55 8.42 -18.23
CA ASP A 156 9.34 9.38 -19.03
C ASP A 156 9.65 10.68 -18.25
N ASN A 157 8.82 11.01 -17.24
CA ASN A 157 9.02 12.14 -16.35
C ASN A 157 9.64 11.75 -14.98
N GLY A 158 10.23 10.55 -14.88
CA GLY A 158 11.07 10.14 -13.74
C GLY A 158 10.35 9.39 -12.63
N ILE A 159 9.08 9.06 -12.76
CA ILE A 159 8.37 8.21 -11.80
C ILE A 159 8.91 6.78 -11.89
N GLN A 160 9.33 6.22 -10.76
CA GLN A 160 9.92 4.88 -10.68
C GLN A 160 8.98 3.82 -10.12
N ALA A 161 7.90 4.23 -9.44
CA ALA A 161 6.95 3.32 -8.81
C ALA A 161 5.51 3.69 -9.13
N ILE A 162 4.74 2.70 -9.58
CA ILE A 162 3.33 2.87 -9.95
C ILE A 162 2.45 1.96 -9.10
N TRP A 163 1.49 2.54 -8.42
CA TRP A 163 0.44 1.84 -7.71
C TRP A 163 -0.79 1.76 -8.61
N ASN A 164 -0.97 0.60 -9.25
CA ASN A 164 -1.90 0.44 -10.37
C ASN A 164 -3.25 -0.11 -9.91
N PHE A 165 -4.30 0.67 -10.05
CA PHE A 165 -5.71 0.28 -9.83
C PHE A 165 -6.50 0.10 -11.13
N ALA A 166 -5.86 0.23 -12.28
CA ALA A 166 -6.54 0.29 -13.58
C ALA A 166 -6.88 -1.08 -14.20
N HIS A 167 -6.74 -2.18 -13.48
CA HIS A 167 -7.07 -3.54 -13.93
C HIS A 167 -6.49 -3.93 -15.30
N THR A 168 -5.23 -3.56 -15.56
CA THR A 168 -4.51 -3.91 -16.78
C THR A 168 -3.01 -4.01 -16.51
N ASP A 169 -2.33 -4.86 -17.27
CA ASP A 169 -0.88 -4.92 -17.28
C ASP A 169 -0.33 -3.71 -18.03
N LEU A 170 0.58 -2.99 -17.39
CA LEU A 170 1.13 -1.76 -17.95
C LEU A 170 2.29 -2.03 -18.93
N ASN A 171 2.93 -3.22 -18.86
CA ASN A 171 4.06 -3.62 -19.69
C ASN A 171 5.18 -2.57 -19.75
N LEU A 172 5.57 -2.05 -18.60
CA LEU A 172 6.61 -1.05 -18.42
C LEU A 172 8.02 -1.69 -18.40
N PRO A 173 9.09 -0.90 -18.54
CA PRO A 173 10.46 -1.35 -18.34
C PRO A 173 10.66 -2.06 -17.00
N LYS A 174 11.59 -3.03 -16.92
CA LYS A 174 11.80 -3.89 -15.74
C LYS A 174 12.32 -3.15 -14.50
N ASP A 175 12.87 -1.98 -14.68
CA ASP A 175 13.35 -1.08 -13.62
C ASP A 175 12.25 -0.24 -12.98
N VAL A 176 11.06 -0.22 -13.58
CA VAL A 176 9.87 0.42 -13.00
C VAL A 176 9.15 -0.56 -12.07
N ILE A 177 8.97 -0.14 -10.83
CA ILE A 177 8.24 -0.94 -9.83
C ILE A 177 6.74 -0.75 -10.03
N VAL A 178 6.00 -1.84 -10.24
CA VAL A 178 4.55 -1.81 -10.37
C VAL A 178 3.91 -2.73 -9.34
N GLU A 179 3.05 -2.16 -8.51
CA GLU A 179 2.17 -2.91 -7.63
C GLU A 179 0.73 -2.75 -8.10
N SER A 180 0.11 -3.85 -8.54
CA SER A 180 -1.27 -3.84 -9.04
C SER A 180 -2.26 -4.30 -7.96
N VAL A 181 -3.35 -3.55 -7.80
CA VAL A 181 -4.42 -3.83 -6.85
C VAL A 181 -5.71 -4.14 -7.61
N HIS A 182 -6.17 -5.37 -7.48
CA HIS A 182 -7.45 -5.82 -8.01
C HIS A 182 -8.45 -5.98 -6.86
N LEU A 183 -9.30 -4.99 -6.65
CA LEU A 183 -10.28 -5.00 -5.55
C LEU A 183 -11.24 -6.20 -5.63
N SER A 184 -11.54 -6.67 -6.84
CA SER A 184 -12.37 -7.87 -7.08
C SER A 184 -11.76 -9.17 -6.57
N ASP A 185 -10.42 -9.27 -6.47
CA ASP A 185 -9.77 -10.51 -6.05
C ASP A 185 -10.15 -10.90 -4.62
N SER A 186 -10.31 -9.93 -3.73
CA SER A 186 -10.75 -10.19 -2.35
C SER A 186 -12.20 -10.65 -2.29
N LEU A 187 -13.08 -10.13 -3.14
CA LEU A 187 -14.46 -10.58 -3.27
C LEU A 187 -14.56 -12.00 -3.86
N MET A 188 -13.74 -12.30 -4.87
CA MET A 188 -13.65 -13.65 -5.43
C MET A 188 -13.18 -14.68 -4.40
N LYS A 189 -12.17 -14.33 -3.57
CA LYS A 189 -11.75 -15.18 -2.43
C LYS A 189 -12.88 -15.38 -1.43
N LEU A 190 -13.63 -14.33 -1.12
CA LEU A 190 -14.76 -14.41 -0.20
C LEU A 190 -15.87 -15.32 -0.79
N SER A 191 -16.22 -15.14 -2.05
CA SER A 191 -17.19 -16.00 -2.76
C SER A 191 -16.80 -17.48 -2.71
N TYR A 192 -15.54 -17.79 -3.01
CA TYR A 192 -15.01 -19.14 -2.89
C TYR A 192 -15.18 -19.72 -1.48
N ASN A 193 -14.85 -18.95 -0.45
CA ASN A 193 -14.97 -19.40 0.94
C ASN A 193 -16.43 -19.61 1.36
N VAL A 194 -17.36 -18.77 0.88
CA VAL A 194 -18.80 -18.91 1.14
C VAL A 194 -19.31 -20.21 0.51
N SER A 195 -18.95 -20.48 -0.74
CA SER A 195 -19.36 -21.73 -1.44
C SER A 195 -18.85 -22.97 -0.70
N ARG A 196 -17.57 -22.97 -0.30
CA ARG A 196 -16.99 -24.07 0.49
C ARG A 196 -17.68 -24.28 1.84
N HIS A 197 -18.06 -23.20 2.51
CA HIS A 197 -18.75 -23.27 3.80
C HIS A 197 -20.16 -23.86 3.66
N GLN A 198 -20.86 -23.56 2.56
CA GLN A 198 -22.18 -24.13 2.25
C GLN A 198 -22.10 -25.60 1.92
N GLU A 199 -21.10 -26.03 1.13
CA GLU A 199 -20.88 -27.47 0.81
C GLU A 199 -20.56 -28.30 2.07
N GLY A 200 -19.83 -27.74 3.03
CA GLY A 200 -19.50 -28.39 4.31
C GLY A 200 -20.68 -28.51 5.28
N LYS A 201 -21.75 -27.71 5.12
CA LYS A 201 -22.98 -27.79 5.93
C LYS A 201 -24.01 -28.79 5.36
N ASN A 202 -23.89 -29.17 4.10
CA ASN A 202 -24.79 -30.10 3.43
C ASN A 202 -24.28 -31.56 3.45
N LYS A 203 -23.19 -31.83 4.16
CA LYS A 203 -22.66 -33.14 4.51
C LYS A 203 -22.82 -33.41 5.99
#